data_0e327b53be16bb6489f6f5101b2282b1
#
_entry.id   0e327b53be16bb6489f6f5101b2282b1
#
_cell.length_a   1.000
_cell.length_b   1.000
_cell.length_c   1.000
_cell.angle_alpha   90.00
_cell.angle_beta   90.00
_cell.angle_gamma   90.00
#
_symmetry.space_group_name_H-M   'P 1'
#
loop_
_entity.id
_entity.type
_entity.pdbx_description
1 polymer ?
#
loop_
_entity_poly.entity_id
_entity_poly.type
_entity_poly.pdbx_seq_one_letter_code
_entity_poly.pdbx_strand_id
1 'polypeptide(L)'
;YGLPEMTPNQRDAVRESDTVSNPGCYPTGVILSIRPLTEAGILSKDMPLTIHALSGYSGGGKNLIAKWEGGQPDLAGLPFESPYALHTKHKHVPEMQKYSGLTYEPQFMPAVGPYLKGMRVEVPLHKSVIQKGASAETIYTLLSERYANEPLINVVSIDDALTYTDPAFDPQSRNDNDGLDISVVPNVLRHVLIIIQIDNLGKGASGAA
;
A
#
# COMPACT_ATOMS: atom_id res chain seq x y z
N TYR A 1 2.74 1.45 17.77
CA TYR A 1 2.45 0.98 16.43
C TYR A 1 3.75 0.89 15.64
N GLY A 2 4.08 -0.33 15.18
CA GLY A 2 5.39 -0.69 14.63
C GLY A 2 5.54 -0.34 13.15
N LEU A 3 5.55 0.93 12.83
CA LEU A 3 5.86 1.46 11.51
C LEU A 3 6.82 2.65 11.67
N PRO A 4 8.12 2.38 11.81
CA PRO A 4 9.13 3.39 12.17
C PRO A 4 9.18 4.60 11.24
N GLU A 5 8.86 4.42 9.97
CA GLU A 5 8.89 5.47 8.94
C GLU A 5 7.61 6.33 8.90
N MET A 6 6.60 6.00 9.71
CA MET A 6 5.30 6.67 9.70
C MET A 6 5.40 8.17 10.04
N THR A 7 6.15 8.50 11.08
CA THR A 7 6.41 9.88 11.50
C THR A 7 7.87 10.06 11.94
N PRO A 8 8.40 11.30 11.97
CA PRO A 8 9.80 11.53 12.38
C PRO A 8 10.17 10.94 13.75
N ASN A 9 9.22 10.92 14.70
CA ASN A 9 9.46 10.43 16.08
C ASN A 9 9.03 8.97 16.28
N GLN A 10 8.49 8.32 15.24
CA GLN A 10 7.91 6.98 15.42
C GLN A 10 8.97 5.92 15.70
N ARG A 11 10.15 6.05 15.13
CA ARG A 11 11.27 5.13 15.35
C ARG A 11 11.70 5.11 16.82
N ASP A 12 11.80 6.27 17.45
CA ASP A 12 12.15 6.37 18.86
C ASP A 12 11.04 5.83 19.76
N ALA A 13 9.78 6.14 19.44
CA ALA A 13 8.63 5.58 20.15
C ALA A 13 8.58 4.05 20.06
N VAL A 14 8.92 3.45 18.91
CA VAL A 14 9.03 1.98 18.77
C VAL A 14 10.17 1.44 19.62
N ARG A 15 11.34 2.10 19.61
CA ARG A 15 12.53 1.68 20.38
C ARG A 15 12.29 1.69 21.89
N GLU A 16 11.53 2.66 22.38
CA GLU A 16 11.25 2.87 23.80
C GLU A 16 10.06 2.06 24.34
N SER A 17 9.35 1.36 23.45
CA SER A 17 8.12 0.63 23.82
C SER A 17 8.41 -0.80 24.23
N ASP A 18 7.84 -1.25 25.35
CA ASP A 18 7.89 -2.66 25.79
C ASP A 18 7.03 -3.57 24.90
N THR A 19 6.04 -3.02 24.21
CA THR A 19 5.12 -3.77 23.35
C THR A 19 4.86 -3.00 22.07
N VAL A 20 5.05 -3.64 20.92
CA VAL A 20 4.86 -3.06 19.59
C VAL A 20 3.81 -3.87 18.82
N SER A 21 2.79 -3.19 18.33
CA SER A 21 1.78 -3.78 17.45
C SER A 21 2.19 -3.57 15.99
N ASN A 22 2.45 -4.63 15.25
CA ASN A 22 2.75 -4.53 13.82
C ASN A 22 1.56 -4.04 12.99
N PRO A 23 1.80 -3.23 11.95
CA PRO A 23 0.78 -2.88 10.98
C PRO A 23 0.30 -4.10 10.20
N GLY A 24 -0.91 -4.02 9.66
CA GLY A 24 -1.35 -4.95 8.63
C GLY A 24 -0.60 -4.71 7.30
N CYS A 25 -0.52 -5.73 6.45
CA CYS A 25 0.23 -5.64 5.20
C CYS A 25 -0.29 -4.53 4.26
N TYR A 26 -1.59 -4.43 4.06
CA TYR A 26 -2.19 -3.35 3.27
C TYR A 26 -2.01 -1.95 3.91
N PRO A 27 -2.28 -1.78 5.24
CA PRO A 27 -2.05 -0.52 5.92
C PRO A 27 -0.63 0.02 5.79
N THR A 28 0.38 -0.83 5.83
CA THR A 28 1.79 -0.41 5.68
C THR A 28 1.98 0.48 4.45
N GLY A 29 1.59 0.00 3.26
CA GLY A 29 1.72 0.76 2.03
C GLY A 29 0.83 2.00 1.99
N VAL A 30 -0.44 1.86 2.42
CA VAL A 30 -1.40 2.97 2.41
C VAL A 30 -0.96 4.10 3.34
N ILE A 31 -0.54 3.79 4.55
CA ILE A 31 -0.11 4.79 5.54
C ILE A 31 1.10 5.55 5.02
N LEU A 32 2.12 4.83 4.54
CA LEU A 32 3.35 5.45 4.04
C LEU A 32 3.14 6.31 2.79
N SER A 33 2.14 6.02 1.97
CA SER A 33 1.85 6.81 0.77
C SER A 33 0.86 7.96 1.01
N ILE A 34 -0.14 7.79 1.88
CA ILE A 34 -1.24 8.76 2.03
C ILE A 34 -1.02 9.73 3.21
N ARG A 35 -0.45 9.25 4.34
CA ARG A 35 -0.22 10.12 5.49
C ARG A 35 0.60 11.36 5.17
N PRO A 36 1.73 11.30 4.45
CA PRO A 36 2.47 12.51 4.08
C PRO A 36 1.64 13.52 3.30
N LEU A 37 0.74 13.06 2.43
CA LEU A 37 -0.12 13.91 1.63
C LEU A 37 -1.19 14.62 2.47
N THR A 38 -1.77 13.91 3.46
CA THR A 38 -2.75 14.51 4.38
C THR A 38 -2.08 15.46 5.37
N GLU A 39 -0.87 15.16 5.85
CA GLU A 39 -0.09 16.04 6.70
C GLU A 39 0.31 17.35 6.00
N ALA A 40 0.69 17.27 4.72
CA ALA A 40 1.05 18.43 3.89
C ALA A 40 -0.16 19.18 3.33
N GLY A 41 -1.38 18.70 3.55
CA GLY A 41 -2.60 19.29 3.00
C GLY A 41 -2.74 19.17 1.48
N ILE A 42 -1.93 18.33 0.83
CA ILE A 42 -2.06 18.01 -0.60
C ILE A 42 -3.34 17.20 -0.85
N LEU A 43 -3.66 16.33 0.08
CA LEU A 43 -4.89 15.54 0.10
C LEU A 43 -5.77 15.98 1.27
N SER A 44 -7.03 16.35 1.00
CA SER A 44 -7.98 16.66 2.08
C SER A 44 -8.29 15.42 2.91
N LYS A 45 -8.28 15.57 4.22
CA LYS A 45 -8.64 14.51 5.17
C LYS A 45 -10.11 14.08 5.04
N ASP A 46 -10.96 14.99 4.56
CA ASP A 46 -12.41 14.79 4.43
C ASP A 46 -12.82 14.19 3.09
N MET A 47 -11.86 13.86 2.22
CA MET A 47 -12.16 13.23 0.94
C MET A 47 -12.17 11.72 1.08
N PRO A 48 -13.27 11.05 0.68
CA PRO A 48 -13.30 9.59 0.67
C PRO A 48 -12.32 9.05 -0.39
N LEU A 49 -11.53 8.07 0.01
CA LEU A 49 -10.58 7.39 -0.88
C LEU A 49 -11.10 6.02 -1.27
N THR A 50 -10.78 5.60 -2.47
CA THR A 50 -10.88 4.22 -2.92
C THR A 50 -9.48 3.60 -2.95
N ILE A 51 -9.35 2.38 -2.46
CA ILE A 51 -8.10 1.62 -2.44
C ILE A 51 -8.39 0.25 -3.03
N HIS A 52 -7.69 -0.09 -4.09
CA HIS A 52 -7.65 -1.42 -4.66
C HIS A 52 -6.34 -2.11 -4.25
N ALA A 53 -6.38 -3.42 -4.03
CA ALA A 53 -5.16 -4.14 -3.67
C ALA A 53 -5.22 -5.59 -4.15
N LEU A 54 -4.09 -6.05 -4.67
CA LEU A 54 -3.87 -7.42 -5.10
C LEU A 54 -2.74 -8.03 -4.26
N SER A 55 -3.04 -9.14 -3.57
CA SER A 55 -2.09 -9.85 -2.70
C SER A 55 -1.97 -11.31 -3.10
N GLY A 56 -0.81 -11.89 -2.87
CA GLY A 56 -0.65 -13.34 -2.87
C GLY A 56 -1.52 -14.00 -1.78
N TYR A 57 -1.88 -15.27 -1.99
CA TYR A 57 -2.80 -16.00 -1.12
C TYR A 57 -2.23 -16.28 0.29
N SER A 58 -0.93 -16.12 0.51
CA SER A 58 -0.33 -16.20 1.86
C SER A 58 -0.89 -15.16 2.84
N GLY A 59 -1.40 -14.02 2.33
CA GLY A 59 -2.01 -12.97 3.15
C GLY A 59 -3.24 -13.42 3.96
N GLY A 60 -3.90 -14.49 3.55
CA GLY A 60 -5.02 -15.12 4.28
C GLY A 60 -4.59 -16.18 5.30
N GLY A 61 -3.28 -16.40 5.49
CA GLY A 61 -2.72 -17.36 6.43
C GLY A 61 -2.95 -18.82 6.01
N LYS A 62 -2.65 -19.75 6.93
CA LYS A 62 -2.64 -21.20 6.67
C LYS A 62 -3.90 -21.74 5.99
N ASN A 63 -5.07 -21.23 6.37
CA ASN A 63 -6.34 -21.70 5.82
C ASN A 63 -6.50 -21.33 4.34
N LEU A 64 -6.08 -20.13 3.95
CA LEU A 64 -6.17 -19.71 2.55
C LEU A 64 -5.08 -20.39 1.71
N ILE A 65 -3.87 -20.53 2.23
CA ILE A 65 -2.79 -21.30 1.60
C ILE A 65 -3.28 -22.73 1.30
N ALA A 66 -3.84 -23.42 2.31
CA ALA A 66 -4.35 -24.77 2.13
C ALA A 66 -5.46 -24.86 1.06
N LYS A 67 -6.29 -23.84 0.93
CA LYS A 67 -7.31 -23.79 -0.13
C LYS A 67 -6.71 -23.66 -1.52
N TRP A 68 -5.72 -22.81 -1.69
CA TRP A 68 -5.07 -22.57 -2.98
C TRP A 68 -4.15 -23.74 -3.39
N GLU A 69 -3.43 -24.33 -2.45
CA GLU A 69 -2.46 -25.42 -2.69
C GLU A 69 -3.07 -26.82 -2.52
N GLY A 70 -4.08 -26.94 -1.69
CA GLY A 70 -4.72 -28.21 -1.33
C GLY A 70 -5.69 -28.79 -2.36
N GLY A 71 -5.73 -28.25 -3.57
CA GLY A 71 -6.51 -28.80 -4.66
C GLY A 71 -8.03 -28.64 -4.50
N GLN A 72 -8.51 -27.59 -3.84
CA GLN A 72 -9.92 -27.23 -3.98
C GLN A 72 -10.21 -26.87 -5.43
N PRO A 73 -11.11 -27.59 -6.14
CA PRO A 73 -11.33 -27.40 -7.57
C PRO A 73 -11.67 -25.94 -7.95
N ASP A 74 -12.24 -25.19 -7.00
CA ASP A 74 -12.74 -23.82 -7.21
C ASP A 74 -11.65 -22.75 -7.11
N LEU A 75 -10.48 -23.07 -6.54
CA LEU A 75 -9.37 -22.12 -6.36
C LEU A 75 -8.10 -22.58 -7.08
N ALA A 76 -7.86 -23.88 -7.13
CA ALA A 76 -6.69 -24.46 -7.81
C ALA A 76 -6.76 -24.15 -9.32
N GLY A 77 -5.80 -23.37 -9.82
CA GLY A 77 -5.71 -23.06 -11.25
C GLY A 77 -6.59 -21.92 -11.73
N LEU A 78 -7.15 -21.10 -10.82
CA LEU A 78 -7.80 -19.84 -11.24
C LEU A 78 -6.77 -18.98 -12.00
N PRO A 79 -7.08 -18.56 -13.24
CA PRO A 79 -6.19 -17.70 -14.03
C PRO A 79 -6.36 -16.20 -13.71
N PHE A 80 -7.17 -15.85 -12.70
CA PHE A 80 -7.52 -14.48 -12.34
C PHE A 80 -7.53 -14.31 -10.81
N GLU A 81 -7.56 -13.06 -10.38
CA GLU A 81 -7.68 -12.70 -8.98
C GLU A 81 -9.10 -12.96 -8.43
N SER A 82 -9.17 -13.20 -7.12
CA SER A 82 -10.43 -13.40 -6.40
C SER A 82 -10.65 -12.25 -5.40
N PRO A 83 -11.56 -11.30 -5.69
CA PRO A 83 -11.94 -10.27 -4.72
C PRO A 83 -12.62 -10.89 -3.48
N TYR A 84 -12.33 -10.31 -2.30
CA TYR A 84 -12.89 -10.82 -1.05
C TYR A 84 -13.28 -9.70 -0.09
N ALA A 85 -14.02 -10.03 0.96
CA ALA A 85 -14.49 -9.10 2.00
C ALA A 85 -15.28 -7.87 1.47
N LEU A 86 -15.86 -7.95 0.27
CA LEU A 86 -16.56 -6.83 -0.37
C LEU A 86 -17.85 -6.42 0.35
N HIS A 87 -18.46 -7.35 1.11
CA HIS A 87 -19.71 -7.15 1.87
C HIS A 87 -19.46 -6.95 3.37
N THR A 88 -18.19 -6.90 3.80
CA THR A 88 -17.82 -6.76 5.21
C THR A 88 -16.78 -5.68 5.39
N LYS A 89 -16.68 -5.13 6.61
CA LYS A 89 -15.59 -4.22 6.96
C LYS A 89 -14.31 -5.01 7.16
N HIS A 90 -13.35 -4.86 6.25
CA HIS A 90 -12.05 -5.50 6.38
C HIS A 90 -11.30 -4.97 7.62
N LYS A 91 -10.65 -5.86 8.38
CA LYS A 91 -9.95 -5.53 9.64
C LYS A 91 -8.88 -4.43 9.52
N HIS A 92 -8.30 -4.22 8.33
CA HIS A 92 -7.28 -3.20 8.07
C HIS A 92 -7.85 -1.81 7.78
N VAL A 93 -9.14 -1.66 7.51
CA VAL A 93 -9.76 -0.37 7.21
C VAL A 93 -9.61 0.65 8.35
N PRO A 94 -9.83 0.30 9.63
CA PRO A 94 -9.60 1.23 10.74
C PRO A 94 -8.14 1.70 10.88
N GLU A 95 -7.17 0.83 10.57
CA GLU A 95 -5.75 1.20 10.57
C GLU A 95 -5.45 2.23 9.48
N MET A 96 -5.89 1.95 8.24
CA MET A 96 -5.73 2.86 7.11
C MET A 96 -6.33 4.23 7.42
N GLN A 97 -7.57 4.27 7.92
CA GLN A 97 -8.24 5.51 8.29
C GLN A 97 -7.46 6.29 9.34
N LYS A 98 -7.19 5.65 10.49
CA LYS A 98 -6.58 6.31 11.65
C LYS A 98 -5.19 6.82 11.35
N TYR A 99 -4.32 5.95 10.82
CA TYR A 99 -2.91 6.27 10.67
C TYR A 99 -2.56 7.02 9.40
N SER A 100 -3.44 7.05 8.39
CA SER A 100 -3.32 7.97 7.25
C SER A 100 -3.93 9.35 7.52
N GLY A 101 -4.57 9.55 8.68
CA GLY A 101 -5.17 10.83 9.06
C GLY A 101 -6.46 11.16 8.32
N LEU A 102 -7.20 10.16 7.85
CA LEU A 102 -8.45 10.34 7.11
C LEU A 102 -9.64 10.48 8.07
N THR A 103 -10.56 11.38 7.74
CA THR A 103 -11.83 11.55 8.47
C THR A 103 -12.78 10.37 8.21
N TYR A 104 -12.82 9.90 6.98
CA TYR A 104 -13.68 8.80 6.56
C TYR A 104 -12.85 7.55 6.26
N GLU A 105 -13.44 6.38 6.54
CA GLU A 105 -12.85 5.11 6.12
C GLU A 105 -12.74 5.01 4.60
N PRO A 106 -11.62 4.52 4.07
CA PRO A 106 -11.50 4.29 2.64
C PRO A 106 -12.41 3.14 2.18
N GLN A 107 -12.95 3.26 0.97
CA GLN A 107 -13.54 2.11 0.28
C GLN A 107 -12.41 1.17 -0.15
N PHE A 108 -12.33 0.02 0.49
CA PHE A 108 -11.26 -0.95 0.28
C PHE A 108 -11.74 -2.16 -0.51
N MET A 109 -11.07 -2.44 -1.61
CA MET A 109 -11.36 -3.55 -2.53
C MET A 109 -10.15 -4.48 -2.64
N PRO A 110 -9.95 -5.40 -1.68
CA PRO A 110 -8.86 -6.37 -1.75
C PRO A 110 -9.20 -7.54 -2.66
N ALA A 111 -8.18 -8.04 -3.36
CA ALA A 111 -8.23 -9.28 -4.10
C ALA A 111 -7.03 -10.16 -3.79
N VAL A 112 -7.17 -11.46 -4.00
CA VAL A 112 -6.09 -12.44 -3.88
C VAL A 112 -5.77 -12.99 -5.25
N GLY A 113 -4.50 -12.91 -5.63
CA GLY A 113 -4.00 -13.46 -6.90
C GLY A 113 -3.54 -14.92 -6.78
N PRO A 114 -3.36 -15.61 -7.92
CA PRO A 114 -2.96 -17.02 -7.99
C PRO A 114 -1.45 -17.21 -7.78
N TYR A 115 -0.86 -16.53 -6.79
CA TYR A 115 0.55 -16.62 -6.42
C TYR A 115 0.71 -16.54 -4.90
N LEU A 116 1.79 -17.12 -4.37
CA LEU A 116 1.96 -17.31 -2.93
C LEU A 116 2.09 -15.98 -2.19
N LYS A 117 3.03 -15.11 -2.59
CA LYS A 117 3.36 -13.87 -1.88
C LYS A 117 3.67 -12.74 -2.84
N GLY A 118 3.67 -11.53 -2.30
CA GLY A 118 3.78 -10.28 -3.03
C GLY A 118 2.47 -9.49 -2.97
N MET A 119 2.57 -8.19 -3.10
CA MET A 119 1.41 -7.30 -2.99
C MET A 119 1.60 -6.04 -3.80
N ARG A 120 0.54 -5.64 -4.47
CA ARG A 120 0.39 -4.31 -5.08
C ARG A 120 -0.84 -3.64 -4.50
N VAL A 121 -0.68 -2.41 -4.02
CA VAL A 121 -1.78 -1.55 -3.56
C VAL A 121 -1.87 -0.36 -4.48
N GLU A 122 -3.06 -0.02 -4.88
CA GLU A 122 -3.37 1.06 -5.82
C GLU A 122 -4.32 2.06 -5.17
N VAL A 123 -3.91 3.34 -5.17
CA VAL A 123 -4.73 4.44 -4.65
C VAL A 123 -4.96 5.45 -5.76
N PRO A 124 -6.11 5.38 -6.46
CA PRO A 124 -6.45 6.34 -7.49
C PRO A 124 -6.87 7.67 -6.87
N LEU A 125 -6.16 8.72 -7.23
CA LEU A 125 -6.44 10.10 -6.80
C LEU A 125 -7.01 10.89 -7.98
N HIS A 126 -8.31 11.12 -7.97
CA HIS A 126 -8.92 12.03 -8.93
C HIS A 126 -8.41 13.46 -8.68
N LYS A 127 -8.20 14.24 -9.72
CA LYS A 127 -7.70 15.62 -9.60
C LYS A 127 -8.50 16.52 -8.65
N SER A 128 -9.79 16.23 -8.42
CA SER A 128 -10.63 16.99 -7.49
C SER A 128 -10.33 16.75 -6.02
N VAL A 129 -9.66 15.64 -5.67
CA VAL A 129 -9.27 15.34 -4.30
C VAL A 129 -7.88 15.87 -3.95
N ILE A 130 -7.12 16.24 -4.96
CA ILE A 130 -5.79 16.84 -4.84
C ILE A 130 -5.94 18.36 -4.70
N GLN A 131 -5.20 18.97 -3.79
CA GLN A 131 -5.22 20.43 -3.59
C GLN A 131 -4.96 21.17 -4.91
N LYS A 132 -5.69 22.26 -5.13
CA LYS A 132 -5.53 23.09 -6.33
C LYS A 132 -4.10 23.60 -6.44
N GLY A 133 -3.45 23.30 -7.55
CA GLY A 133 -2.06 23.67 -7.83
C GLY A 133 -1.03 22.55 -7.53
N ALA A 134 -1.39 21.52 -6.78
CA ALA A 134 -0.54 20.36 -6.64
C ALA A 134 -0.63 19.45 -7.87
N SER A 135 0.46 18.76 -8.17
CA SER A 135 0.62 17.86 -9.32
C SER A 135 1.25 16.54 -8.89
N ALA A 136 1.44 15.61 -9.82
CA ALA A 136 2.17 14.38 -9.56
C ALA A 136 3.61 14.65 -9.12
N GLU A 137 4.26 15.65 -9.73
CA GLU A 137 5.62 16.08 -9.36
C GLU A 137 5.66 16.62 -7.92
N THR A 138 4.63 17.38 -7.49
CA THR A 138 4.52 17.85 -6.11
C THR A 138 4.40 16.67 -5.14
N ILE A 139 3.59 15.66 -5.47
CA ILE A 139 3.42 14.44 -4.67
C ILE A 139 4.73 13.64 -4.63
N TYR A 140 5.36 13.44 -5.78
CA TYR A 140 6.63 12.74 -5.88
C TYR A 140 7.71 13.41 -5.03
N THR A 141 7.89 14.73 -5.17
CA THR A 141 8.88 15.49 -4.41
C THR A 141 8.67 15.35 -2.91
N LEU A 142 7.43 15.53 -2.45
CA LEU A 142 7.09 15.38 -1.04
C LEU A 142 7.44 13.99 -0.49
N LEU A 143 7.08 12.93 -1.22
CA LEU A 143 7.36 11.55 -0.79
C LEU A 143 8.86 11.26 -0.83
N SER A 144 9.57 11.70 -1.86
CA SER A 144 11.02 11.53 -2.00
C SER A 144 11.78 12.23 -0.88
N GLU A 145 11.42 13.47 -0.54
CA GLU A 145 12.01 14.20 0.58
C GLU A 145 11.69 13.55 1.91
N ARG A 146 10.44 13.10 2.10
CA ARG A 146 10.00 12.42 3.34
C ARG A 146 10.80 11.18 3.62
N TYR A 147 11.12 10.39 2.60
CA TYR A 147 11.77 9.09 2.73
C TYR A 147 13.24 9.07 2.28
N ALA A 148 13.86 10.23 2.07
CA ALA A 148 15.25 10.33 1.59
C ALA A 148 16.27 9.56 2.47
N ASN A 149 16.00 9.43 3.78
CA ASN A 149 16.87 8.75 4.75
C ASN A 149 16.30 7.40 5.22
N GLU A 150 15.27 6.88 4.56
CA GLU A 150 14.64 5.61 4.93
C GLU A 150 15.07 4.51 3.92
N PRO A 151 16.06 3.67 4.27
CA PRO A 151 16.68 2.76 3.31
C PRO A 151 15.74 1.66 2.79
N LEU A 152 14.62 1.43 3.47
CA LEU A 152 13.64 0.43 3.08
C LEU A 152 12.46 1.02 2.30
N ILE A 153 12.44 2.33 2.07
CA ILE A 153 11.40 2.98 1.27
C ILE A 153 12.03 3.57 0.02
N ASN A 154 11.62 3.08 -1.13
CA ASN A 154 12.05 3.60 -2.42
C ASN A 154 10.90 4.34 -3.10
N VAL A 155 11.07 5.63 -3.35
CA VAL A 155 10.13 6.43 -4.14
C VAL A 155 10.64 6.44 -5.57
N VAL A 156 9.96 5.67 -6.42
CA VAL A 156 10.34 5.48 -7.84
C VAL A 156 10.15 6.79 -8.59
N SER A 157 11.13 7.18 -9.42
CA SER A 157 11.01 8.39 -10.22
C SER A 157 9.80 8.32 -11.17
N ILE A 158 9.21 9.47 -11.49
CA ILE A 158 8.05 9.51 -12.40
C ILE A 158 8.43 8.94 -13.78
N ASP A 159 9.61 9.26 -14.26
CA ASP A 159 10.09 8.76 -15.56
C ASP A 159 10.23 7.23 -15.54
N ASP A 160 10.81 6.66 -14.49
CA ASP A 160 10.90 5.21 -14.34
C ASP A 160 9.51 4.59 -14.22
N ALA A 161 8.61 5.17 -13.45
CA ALA A 161 7.24 4.69 -13.30
C ALA A 161 6.46 4.70 -14.63
N LEU A 162 6.72 5.65 -15.51
CA LEU A 162 6.11 5.75 -16.84
C LEU A 162 6.75 4.82 -17.89
N THR A 163 7.97 4.37 -17.66
CA THR A 163 8.69 3.46 -18.57
C THR A 163 8.43 1.97 -18.28
N TYR A 164 7.64 1.65 -17.26
CA TYR A 164 7.24 0.27 -17.02
C TYR A 164 6.56 -0.31 -18.26
N THR A 165 7.20 -1.33 -18.82
CA THR A 165 6.62 -2.14 -19.92
C THR A 165 5.89 -3.34 -19.34
N ASP A 166 5.10 -4.02 -20.15
CA ASP A 166 4.40 -5.23 -19.70
C ASP A 166 5.37 -6.36 -19.27
N PRO A 167 5.11 -7.02 -18.12
CA PRO A 167 4.06 -6.76 -17.14
C PRO A 167 4.44 -5.63 -16.18
N ALA A 168 3.72 -4.51 -16.25
CA ALA A 168 3.95 -3.35 -15.39
C ALA A 168 3.52 -3.64 -13.96
N PHE A 169 4.30 -3.15 -12.99
CA PHE A 169 3.97 -3.20 -11.57
C PHE A 169 3.67 -4.61 -11.04
N ASP A 170 4.54 -5.56 -11.35
CA ASP A 170 4.45 -6.94 -10.85
C ASP A 170 4.34 -6.94 -9.31
N PRO A 171 3.26 -7.50 -8.74
CA PRO A 171 3.07 -7.55 -7.30
C PRO A 171 4.14 -8.38 -6.57
N GLN A 172 4.88 -9.22 -7.28
CA GLN A 172 5.92 -10.07 -6.73
C GLN A 172 7.34 -9.45 -6.77
N SER A 173 7.50 -8.26 -7.36
CA SER A 173 8.81 -7.62 -7.56
C SER A 173 9.60 -7.37 -6.26
N ARG A 174 8.92 -7.28 -5.13
CA ARG A 174 9.51 -7.08 -3.79
C ARG A 174 9.52 -8.31 -2.90
N ASN A 175 9.27 -9.48 -3.46
CA ASN A 175 9.34 -10.72 -2.70
C ASN A 175 10.74 -10.97 -2.13
N ASP A 176 10.78 -11.52 -0.91
CA ASP A 176 12.02 -11.80 -0.16
C ASP A 176 12.86 -10.55 0.15
N ASN A 177 12.21 -9.39 0.21
CA ASN A 177 12.85 -8.12 0.51
C ASN A 177 11.97 -7.32 1.48
N ASP A 178 12.60 -6.66 2.48
CA ASP A 178 11.91 -5.80 3.45
C ASP A 178 11.71 -4.36 2.93
N GLY A 179 11.99 -4.12 1.66
CA GLY A 179 11.76 -2.84 1.00
C GLY A 179 10.32 -2.66 0.52
N LEU A 180 9.98 -1.41 0.24
CA LEU A 180 8.71 -0.98 -0.30
C LEU A 180 8.95 0.05 -1.41
N ASP A 181 8.30 -0.12 -2.57
CA ASP A 181 8.29 0.88 -3.63
C ASP A 181 7.01 1.71 -3.58
N ILE A 182 7.16 3.02 -3.78
CA ILE A 182 6.05 3.95 -4.02
C ILE A 182 6.26 4.58 -5.39
N SER A 183 5.35 4.33 -6.31
CA SER A 183 5.33 4.95 -7.64
C SER A 183 4.20 5.95 -7.74
N VAL A 184 4.49 7.13 -8.28
CA VAL A 184 3.51 8.20 -8.53
C VAL A 184 3.31 8.29 -10.05
N VAL A 185 2.15 7.86 -10.53
CA VAL A 185 1.85 7.75 -11.96
C VAL A 185 0.83 8.81 -12.36
N PRO A 186 1.25 9.88 -13.07
CA PRO A 186 0.33 10.88 -13.61
C PRO A 186 -0.38 10.36 -14.86
N ASN A 187 -1.54 10.95 -15.17
CA ASN A 187 -2.18 10.77 -16.47
C ASN A 187 -2.50 12.12 -17.12
N VAL A 188 -2.86 12.06 -18.41
CA VAL A 188 -3.16 13.25 -19.23
C VAL A 188 -4.37 14.08 -18.72
N LEU A 189 -5.24 13.50 -17.90
CA LEU A 189 -6.37 14.16 -17.27
C LEU A 189 -6.00 14.84 -15.94
N ARG A 190 -4.73 14.79 -15.54
CA ARG A 190 -4.21 15.29 -14.27
C ARG A 190 -4.71 14.49 -13.04
N HIS A 191 -5.14 13.25 -13.23
CA HIS A 191 -5.31 12.32 -12.14
C HIS A 191 -3.96 11.71 -11.78
N VAL A 192 -3.82 11.22 -10.57
CA VAL A 192 -2.61 10.56 -10.09
C VAL A 192 -3.00 9.17 -9.57
N LEU A 193 -2.28 8.16 -9.98
CA LEU A 193 -2.36 6.84 -9.38
C LEU A 193 -1.12 6.63 -8.52
N ILE A 194 -1.30 6.33 -7.24
CA ILE A 194 -0.21 5.88 -6.39
C ILE A 194 -0.22 4.36 -6.37
N ILE A 195 0.91 3.76 -6.71
CA ILE A 195 1.09 2.31 -6.71
C ILE A 195 2.16 1.96 -5.69
N ILE A 196 1.85 1.01 -4.83
CA ILE A 196 2.77 0.51 -3.81
C ILE A 196 3.02 -0.97 -4.07
N GLN A 197 4.30 -1.38 -4.08
CA GLN A 197 4.71 -2.77 -4.20
C GLN A 197 5.50 -3.18 -2.95
N ILE A 198 5.13 -4.32 -2.36
CA ILE A 198 5.64 -4.77 -1.06
C ILE A 198 5.54 -6.29 -0.96
N ASP A 199 6.48 -6.95 -0.29
CA ASP A 199 6.26 -8.33 0.16
C ASP A 199 5.29 -8.34 1.35
N ASN A 200 4.14 -8.98 1.18
CA ASN A 200 3.11 -9.08 2.22
C ASN A 200 3.54 -9.88 3.45
N LEU A 201 4.59 -10.68 3.36
CA LEU A 201 5.19 -11.44 4.47
C LEU A 201 6.48 -10.79 5.00
N GLY A 202 7.17 -9.97 4.21
CA GLY A 202 8.32 -9.17 4.60
C GLY A 202 7.92 -7.84 5.24
N LYS A 203 8.13 -6.72 4.54
CA LYS A 203 7.75 -5.36 5.02
C LYS A 203 6.26 -5.24 5.33
N GLY A 204 5.40 -6.05 4.71
CA GLY A 204 3.96 -6.11 5.01
C GLY A 204 3.62 -6.87 6.31
N ALA A 205 4.59 -7.47 6.99
CA ALA A 205 4.39 -8.22 8.23
C ALA A 205 5.56 -7.98 9.21
N SER A 206 6.40 -8.99 9.46
CA SER A 206 7.49 -8.91 10.46
C SER A 206 8.57 -7.89 10.11
N GLY A 207 8.81 -7.62 8.83
CA GLY A 207 9.79 -6.62 8.38
C GLY A 207 9.33 -5.15 8.52
N ALA A 208 8.12 -4.90 9.04
CA ALA A 208 7.65 -3.53 9.27
C ALA A 208 8.29 -2.88 10.51
N ALA A 209 8.46 -3.62 11.58
CA ALA A 209 9.05 -3.19 12.84
C ALA A 209 10.50 -3.65 12.93
#